data_e4620b2b9b99d57b4130890c3be11323
#
_entry.id   e4620b2b9b99d57b4130890c3be11323
#
_cell.length_a   1.000
_cell.length_b   1.000
_cell.length_c   1.000
_cell.angle_alpha   90.00
_cell.angle_beta   90.00
_cell.angle_gamma   90.00
#
_symmetry.space_group_name_H-M   'P 1'
#
loop_
_entity.id
_entity.type
_entity.pdbx_description
1 polymer ?
#
loop_
_entity_poly.entity_id
_entity_poly.type
_entity_poly.pdbx_seq_one_letter_code
_entity_poly.pdbx_strand_id
1 'polypeptide(L)'
;MKKVKELKKWIELYGEVHAAAEELELAYEYVKEEIITEEEVDAAYKKALHLLEDLEFRNMLRDEADQMSCVLKINSGAGGTESQDWASMLMRMYQRWAENNGYKISVANYQEGDEAGIKTVTFNIEGDYAYGYLKSENGVHRLVRVSPYNAQGKRMTSFASVFVTPLVDDTIEVKVETAAISWDTFRSGGAGGQNVNKVESGVRLRYQFKDPYTGEEEEILIENTETRDQPKNRENAVRQLRSILYDKELQHRMAEQGKVEAGKKKIEWGSQIRSYVFDDRRVKDHRTNYQTSDVNGVMDGKIDDFIKAYLMEFAGEESAEK
;
A
#
# COMPACT_ATOMS: atom_id res chain seq x y z
N MET A 1 -13.87 -16.49 0.49
CA MET A 1 -13.42 -16.77 -0.90
C MET A 1 -12.00 -16.27 -1.18
N LYS A 2 -11.55 -15.10 -0.71
CA LYS A 2 -10.16 -14.59 -0.86
C LYS A 2 -9.12 -15.60 -0.35
N LYS A 3 -9.24 -16.06 0.89
CA LYS A 3 -8.29 -17.00 1.53
C LYS A 3 -8.12 -18.34 0.79
N VAL A 4 -9.20 -18.86 0.17
CA VAL A 4 -9.13 -20.09 -0.64
C VAL A 4 -8.37 -19.85 -1.95
N LYS A 5 -8.56 -18.69 -2.58
CA LYS A 5 -7.83 -18.30 -3.81
C LYS A 5 -6.35 -18.13 -3.52
N GLU A 6 -6.02 -17.54 -2.39
CA GLU A 6 -4.66 -17.34 -1.93
C GLU A 6 -3.93 -18.66 -1.66
N LEU A 7 -4.55 -19.56 -0.89
CA LEU A 7 -3.99 -20.91 -0.65
C LEU A 7 -3.78 -21.70 -1.94
N LYS A 8 -4.70 -21.60 -2.91
CA LYS A 8 -4.52 -22.23 -4.22
C LYS A 8 -3.30 -21.66 -4.96
N LYS A 9 -3.13 -20.32 -4.94
CA LYS A 9 -1.98 -19.65 -5.57
C LYS A 9 -0.65 -20.09 -4.94
N TRP A 10 -0.62 -20.30 -3.61
CA TRP A 10 0.55 -20.85 -2.92
C TRP A 10 0.87 -22.27 -3.34
N ILE A 11 -0.14 -23.12 -3.47
CA ILE A 11 0.03 -24.52 -3.95
C ILE A 11 0.55 -24.54 -5.38
N GLU A 12 0.04 -23.67 -6.26
CA GLU A 12 0.48 -23.56 -7.65
C GLU A 12 1.96 -23.11 -7.72
N LEU A 13 2.34 -22.06 -7.00
CA LEU A 13 3.71 -21.57 -6.95
C LEU A 13 4.69 -22.60 -6.39
N TYR A 14 4.32 -23.30 -5.31
CA TYR A 14 5.12 -24.38 -4.78
C TYR A 14 5.28 -25.51 -5.81
N GLY A 15 4.20 -25.85 -6.51
CA GLY A 15 4.24 -26.85 -7.58
C GLY A 15 5.19 -26.47 -8.73
N GLU A 16 5.22 -25.19 -9.11
CA GLU A 16 6.15 -24.68 -10.15
C GLU A 16 7.61 -24.79 -9.69
N VAL A 17 7.92 -24.42 -8.45
CA VAL A 17 9.27 -24.56 -7.87
C VAL A 17 9.69 -26.02 -7.81
N HIS A 18 8.79 -26.89 -7.36
CA HIS A 18 9.07 -28.33 -7.26
C HIS A 18 9.34 -28.95 -8.64
N ALA A 19 8.50 -28.62 -9.63
CA ALA A 19 8.69 -29.09 -11.01
C ALA A 19 10.00 -28.59 -11.61
N ALA A 20 10.39 -27.33 -11.36
CA ALA A 20 11.65 -26.79 -11.82
C ALA A 20 12.87 -27.44 -11.14
N ALA A 21 12.75 -27.82 -9.87
CA ALA A 21 13.79 -28.57 -9.17
C ALA A 21 13.95 -29.99 -9.74
N GLU A 22 12.84 -30.71 -10.00
CA GLU A 22 12.87 -32.01 -10.67
C GLU A 22 13.45 -31.93 -12.10
N GLU A 23 13.07 -30.89 -12.86
CA GLU A 23 13.65 -30.61 -14.21
C GLU A 23 15.17 -30.41 -14.13
N LEU A 24 15.66 -29.69 -13.11
CA LEU A 24 17.08 -29.49 -12.87
C LEU A 24 17.81 -30.79 -12.50
N GLU A 25 17.24 -31.64 -11.65
CA GLU A 25 17.81 -32.95 -11.30
C GLU A 25 17.96 -33.83 -12.54
N LEU A 26 16.92 -33.88 -13.39
CA LEU A 26 16.97 -34.62 -14.66
C LEU A 26 18.01 -34.03 -15.62
N ALA A 27 18.14 -32.69 -15.68
CA ALA A 27 19.15 -32.06 -16.50
C ALA A 27 20.57 -32.42 -16.04
N TYR A 28 20.82 -32.52 -14.74
CA TYR A 28 22.09 -33.01 -14.20
C TYR A 28 22.41 -34.46 -14.58
N GLU A 29 21.40 -35.34 -14.66
CA GLU A 29 21.58 -36.74 -15.13
C GLU A 29 21.89 -36.77 -16.61
N TYR A 30 21.17 -36.02 -17.45
CA TYR A 30 21.31 -35.99 -18.89
C TYR A 30 22.66 -35.38 -19.33
N VAL A 31 23.20 -34.40 -18.62
CA VAL A 31 24.53 -33.87 -18.96
C VAL A 31 25.65 -34.90 -18.70
N LYS A 32 25.48 -35.76 -17.68
CA LYS A 32 26.45 -36.84 -17.40
C LYS A 32 26.43 -37.90 -18.48
N GLU A 33 25.27 -38.07 -19.16
CA GLU A 33 25.11 -38.98 -20.29
C GLU A 33 25.39 -38.31 -21.64
N GLU A 34 25.88 -37.06 -21.63
CA GLU A 34 26.19 -36.26 -22.85
C GLU A 34 24.99 -36.04 -23.77
N ILE A 35 23.74 -36.08 -23.20
CA ILE A 35 22.48 -35.89 -23.95
C ILE A 35 22.17 -34.39 -24.13
N ILE A 36 22.51 -33.57 -23.14
CA ILE A 36 22.33 -32.10 -23.15
C ILE A 36 23.63 -31.38 -22.85
N THR A 37 23.66 -30.09 -23.14
CA THR A 37 24.82 -29.23 -22.90
C THR A 37 24.85 -28.66 -21.51
N GLU A 38 26.02 -28.24 -21.01
CA GLU A 38 26.15 -27.52 -19.73
C GLU A 38 25.37 -26.21 -19.74
N GLU A 39 25.24 -25.55 -20.90
CA GLU A 39 24.45 -24.30 -21.03
C GLU A 39 22.97 -24.53 -20.76
N GLU A 40 22.44 -25.70 -21.13
CA GLU A 40 21.03 -26.06 -20.87
C GLU A 40 20.80 -26.35 -19.36
N VAL A 41 21.77 -26.95 -18.68
CA VAL A 41 21.74 -27.12 -17.22
C VAL A 41 21.81 -25.77 -16.51
N ASP A 42 22.66 -24.86 -16.95
CA ASP A 42 22.76 -23.51 -16.42
C ASP A 42 21.46 -22.73 -16.59
N ALA A 43 20.78 -22.92 -17.71
CA ALA A 43 19.46 -22.30 -17.95
C ALA A 43 18.38 -22.86 -17.01
N ALA A 44 18.34 -24.19 -16.81
CA ALA A 44 17.44 -24.86 -15.87
C ALA A 44 17.72 -24.41 -14.43
N TYR A 45 18.98 -24.32 -14.03
CA TYR A 45 19.40 -23.82 -12.71
C TYR A 45 18.93 -22.38 -12.46
N LYS A 46 19.17 -21.46 -13.41
CA LYS A 46 18.74 -20.07 -13.31
C LYS A 46 17.21 -19.94 -13.18
N LYS A 47 16.47 -20.77 -13.93
CA LYS A 47 15.00 -20.82 -13.86
C LYS A 47 14.53 -21.30 -12.48
N ALA A 48 15.08 -22.41 -11.98
CA ALA A 48 14.71 -22.96 -10.68
C ALA A 48 15.06 -22.00 -9.54
N LEU A 49 16.24 -21.38 -9.60
CA LEU A 49 16.69 -20.39 -8.62
C LEU A 49 15.76 -19.18 -8.59
N HIS A 50 15.39 -18.65 -9.75
CA HIS A 50 14.50 -17.50 -9.85
C HIS A 50 13.11 -17.81 -9.25
N LEU A 51 12.54 -18.97 -9.57
CA LEU A 51 11.25 -19.38 -9.01
C LEU A 51 11.29 -19.58 -7.49
N LEU A 52 12.38 -20.15 -6.98
CA LEU A 52 12.60 -20.31 -5.54
C LEU A 52 12.73 -18.95 -4.84
N GLU A 53 13.56 -18.06 -5.36
CA GLU A 53 13.74 -16.71 -4.84
C GLU A 53 12.42 -15.93 -4.81
N ASP A 54 11.60 -16.03 -5.85
CA ASP A 54 10.28 -15.40 -5.90
C ASP A 54 9.33 -15.96 -4.85
N LEU A 55 9.35 -17.28 -4.62
CA LEU A 55 8.54 -17.91 -3.58
C LEU A 55 8.98 -17.48 -2.18
N GLU A 56 10.30 -17.49 -1.90
CA GLU A 56 10.87 -17.02 -0.63
C GLU A 56 10.53 -15.56 -0.38
N PHE A 57 10.66 -14.73 -1.40
CA PHE A 57 10.36 -13.32 -1.34
C PHE A 57 8.88 -13.04 -0.97
N ARG A 58 7.96 -13.78 -1.60
CA ARG A 58 6.53 -13.69 -1.23
C ARG A 58 6.25 -14.21 0.18
N ASN A 59 7.02 -15.19 0.66
CA ASN A 59 6.88 -15.70 2.02
C ASN A 59 7.33 -14.68 3.09
N MET A 60 8.13 -13.67 2.72
CA MET A 60 8.51 -12.57 3.60
C MET A 60 7.39 -11.54 3.77
N LEU A 61 6.45 -11.47 2.83
CA LEU A 61 5.31 -10.56 2.83
C LEU A 61 4.12 -11.19 3.57
N ARG A 62 4.15 -11.15 4.92
CA ARG A 62 3.19 -11.87 5.79
C ARG A 62 2.05 -11.02 6.31
N ASP A 63 2.20 -9.71 6.33
CA ASP A 63 1.16 -8.82 6.82
C ASP A 63 -0.01 -8.75 5.85
N GLU A 64 -1.24 -8.66 6.39
CA GLU A 64 -2.44 -8.54 5.57
C GLU A 64 -2.38 -7.31 4.64
N ALA A 65 -1.77 -6.23 5.10
CA ALA A 65 -1.55 -5.03 4.32
C ALA A 65 -0.57 -5.24 3.14
N ASP A 66 0.39 -6.17 3.27
CA ASP A 66 1.40 -6.41 2.23
C ASP A 66 0.79 -6.85 0.90
N GLN A 67 -0.36 -7.53 0.94
CA GLN A 67 -1.07 -8.00 -0.26
C GLN A 67 -1.80 -6.89 -1.02
N MET A 68 -1.90 -5.71 -0.42
CA MET A 68 -2.69 -4.61 -0.98
C MET A 68 -1.96 -3.88 -2.11
N SER A 69 -2.74 -3.21 -2.93
CA SER A 69 -2.27 -2.12 -3.77
C SER A 69 -1.74 -0.97 -2.90
N CYS A 70 -1.00 -0.03 -3.46
CA CYS A 70 -0.46 1.06 -2.67
C CYS A 70 -0.68 2.45 -3.26
N VAL A 71 -0.61 3.44 -2.39
CA VAL A 71 -0.48 4.86 -2.73
C VAL A 71 0.96 5.26 -2.46
N LEU A 72 1.66 5.72 -3.50
CA LEU A 72 3.03 6.22 -3.39
C LEU A 72 3.04 7.73 -3.59
N LYS A 73 3.53 8.46 -2.59
CA LYS A 73 3.63 9.91 -2.61
C LYS A 73 5.09 10.34 -2.56
N ILE A 74 5.48 11.22 -3.48
CA ILE A 74 6.83 11.81 -3.53
C ILE A 74 6.69 13.30 -3.27
N ASN A 75 7.50 13.84 -2.35
CA ASN A 75 7.60 15.28 -2.12
C ASN A 75 9.06 15.70 -2.29
N SER A 76 9.26 16.82 -2.99
CA SER A 76 10.57 17.46 -3.05
C SER A 76 10.98 17.97 -1.67
N GLY A 77 12.25 17.81 -1.32
CA GLY A 77 12.82 18.29 -0.08
C GLY A 77 13.51 19.66 -0.22
N ALA A 78 14.41 19.96 0.71
CA ALA A 78 15.25 21.14 0.62
C ALA A 78 16.21 21.05 -0.57
N GLY A 79 16.36 22.14 -1.34
CA GLY A 79 17.26 22.21 -2.51
C GLY A 79 16.69 22.96 -3.71
N GLY A 80 15.51 23.59 -3.60
CA GLY A 80 14.88 24.38 -4.67
C GLY A 80 14.64 23.55 -5.94
N THR A 81 14.94 24.14 -7.09
CA THR A 81 14.76 23.52 -8.44
C THR A 81 15.42 22.14 -8.54
N GLU A 82 16.61 21.96 -7.94
CA GLU A 82 17.34 20.68 -7.95
C GLU A 82 16.59 19.57 -7.23
N SER A 83 15.94 19.87 -6.10
CA SER A 83 15.14 18.87 -5.36
C SER A 83 13.83 18.55 -6.08
N GLN A 84 13.25 19.50 -6.80
CA GLN A 84 12.06 19.31 -7.61
C GLN A 84 12.36 18.43 -8.84
N ASP A 85 13.54 18.61 -9.45
CA ASP A 85 14.01 17.73 -10.53
C ASP A 85 14.31 16.32 -10.00
N TRP A 86 14.95 16.21 -8.82
CA TRP A 86 15.17 14.92 -8.17
C TRP A 86 13.87 14.15 -7.91
N ALA A 87 12.84 14.83 -7.42
CA ALA A 87 11.52 14.24 -7.22
C ALA A 87 10.91 13.73 -8.54
N SER A 88 11.11 14.46 -9.65
CA SER A 88 10.70 14.03 -11.00
C SER A 88 11.46 12.78 -11.47
N MET A 89 12.74 12.69 -11.17
CA MET A 89 13.55 11.51 -11.50
C MET A 89 13.08 10.28 -10.72
N LEU A 90 12.79 10.41 -9.41
CA LEU A 90 12.21 9.35 -8.60
C LEU A 90 10.83 8.93 -9.10
N MET A 91 9.99 9.90 -9.52
CA MET A 91 8.71 9.64 -10.14
C MET A 91 8.87 8.68 -11.33
N ARG A 92 9.78 9.00 -12.25
CA ARG A 92 10.06 8.17 -13.42
C ARG A 92 10.58 6.79 -13.02
N MET A 93 11.46 6.71 -12.02
CA MET A 93 12.01 5.45 -11.53
C MET A 93 10.92 4.49 -11.05
N TYR A 94 9.98 4.97 -10.22
CA TYR A 94 8.89 4.15 -9.73
C TYR A 94 7.85 3.82 -10.80
N GLN A 95 7.60 4.71 -11.74
CA GLN A 95 6.76 4.41 -12.91
C GLN A 95 7.36 3.25 -13.72
N ARG A 96 8.66 3.31 -14.03
CA ARG A 96 9.37 2.24 -14.73
C ARG A 96 9.35 0.92 -13.99
N TRP A 97 9.58 0.96 -12.67
CA TRP A 97 9.51 -0.23 -11.85
C TRP A 97 8.12 -0.87 -11.92
N ALA A 98 7.07 -0.10 -11.78
CA ALA A 98 5.72 -0.62 -11.81
C ALA A 98 5.31 -1.14 -13.19
N GLU A 99 5.72 -0.46 -14.28
CA GLU A 99 5.52 -0.95 -15.65
C GLU A 99 6.23 -2.29 -15.88
N ASN A 100 7.48 -2.40 -15.43
CA ASN A 100 8.29 -3.63 -15.56
C ASN A 100 7.68 -4.80 -14.78
N ASN A 101 7.03 -4.55 -13.66
CA ASN A 101 6.38 -5.56 -12.82
C ASN A 101 4.89 -5.76 -13.15
N GLY A 102 4.39 -5.13 -14.23
CA GLY A 102 3.01 -5.32 -14.71
C GLY A 102 1.93 -4.68 -13.83
N TYR A 103 2.29 -3.70 -12.98
CA TYR A 103 1.34 -2.95 -12.18
C TYR A 103 0.65 -1.87 -12.99
N LYS A 104 -0.61 -1.61 -12.66
CA LYS A 104 -1.36 -0.50 -13.22
C LYS A 104 -1.10 0.76 -12.37
N ILE A 105 -0.66 1.84 -13.03
CA ILE A 105 -0.41 3.13 -12.40
C ILE A 105 -1.45 4.16 -12.82
N SER A 106 -1.92 4.93 -11.85
CA SER A 106 -2.71 6.14 -12.09
C SER A 106 -2.20 7.29 -11.22
N VAL A 107 -2.15 8.50 -11.81
CA VAL A 107 -1.75 9.72 -11.08
C VAL A 107 -2.97 10.26 -10.36
N ALA A 108 -2.92 10.28 -9.02
CA ALA A 108 -3.99 10.81 -8.18
C ALA A 108 -3.83 12.31 -7.92
N ASN A 109 -2.58 12.78 -7.76
CA ASN A 109 -2.27 14.21 -7.59
C ASN A 109 -0.92 14.53 -8.22
N TYR A 110 -0.82 15.72 -8.83
CA TYR A 110 0.41 16.19 -9.45
C TYR A 110 0.53 17.70 -9.26
N GLN A 111 1.65 18.13 -8.70
CA GLN A 111 1.97 19.56 -8.53
C GLN A 111 3.33 19.84 -9.15
N GLU A 112 3.33 20.65 -10.19
CA GLU A 112 4.54 21.09 -10.88
C GLU A 112 5.49 21.87 -9.98
N GLY A 113 6.77 21.79 -10.30
CA GLY A 113 7.80 22.64 -9.73
C GLY A 113 7.68 24.10 -10.20
N ASP A 114 8.44 24.98 -9.55
CA ASP A 114 8.41 26.42 -9.88
C ASP A 114 9.08 26.72 -11.21
N GLU A 115 10.21 26.05 -11.51
CA GLU A 115 11.00 26.25 -12.74
C GLU A 115 11.20 24.93 -13.49
N ALA A 116 11.33 23.80 -12.77
CA ALA A 116 11.49 22.47 -13.33
C ALA A 116 11.07 21.41 -12.31
N GLY A 117 10.84 20.18 -12.78
CA GLY A 117 10.52 19.05 -11.92
C GLY A 117 9.14 19.14 -11.26
N ILE A 118 8.99 18.53 -10.10
CA ILE A 118 7.74 18.44 -9.36
C ILE A 118 7.91 18.77 -7.88
N LYS A 119 6.91 19.43 -7.29
CA LYS A 119 6.81 19.63 -5.83
C LYS A 119 6.29 18.39 -5.15
N THR A 120 5.20 17.85 -5.66
CA THR A 120 4.52 16.67 -5.10
C THR A 120 3.89 15.88 -6.23
N VAL A 121 3.98 14.56 -6.13
CA VAL A 121 3.18 13.64 -6.94
C VAL A 121 2.64 12.52 -6.06
N THR A 122 1.45 12.05 -6.36
CA THR A 122 0.82 10.89 -5.73
C THR A 122 0.34 9.92 -6.79
N PHE A 123 0.76 8.68 -6.69
CA PHE A 123 0.33 7.57 -7.56
C PHE A 123 -0.52 6.58 -6.80
N ASN A 124 -1.52 6.03 -7.47
CA ASN A 124 -2.10 4.74 -7.08
C ASN A 124 -1.43 3.67 -7.94
N ILE A 125 -0.85 2.67 -7.31
CA ILE A 125 -0.22 1.51 -7.94
C ILE A 125 -1.06 0.29 -7.58
N GLU A 126 -1.81 -0.20 -8.57
CA GLU A 126 -2.78 -1.28 -8.40
C GLU A 126 -2.18 -2.62 -8.82
N GLY A 127 -2.25 -3.59 -7.92
CA GLY A 127 -1.82 -4.96 -8.14
C GLY A 127 -1.49 -5.69 -6.84
N ASP A 128 -1.35 -7.01 -6.92
CA ASP A 128 -1.08 -7.88 -5.78
C ASP A 128 0.32 -7.55 -5.20
N TYR A 129 0.39 -7.37 -3.88
CA TYR A 129 1.64 -7.13 -3.14
C TYR A 129 2.38 -5.82 -3.46
N ALA A 130 1.76 -4.87 -4.18
CA ALA A 130 2.41 -3.61 -4.51
C ALA A 130 2.86 -2.84 -3.25
N TYR A 131 2.03 -2.84 -2.19
CA TYR A 131 2.41 -2.24 -0.91
C TYR A 131 3.56 -2.99 -0.23
N GLY A 132 3.48 -4.31 -0.17
CA GLY A 132 4.50 -5.15 0.47
C GLY A 132 5.89 -4.94 -0.11
N TYR A 133 5.99 -4.79 -1.42
CA TYR A 133 7.25 -4.48 -2.10
C TYR A 133 7.71 -3.06 -1.82
N LEU A 134 6.85 -2.06 -2.04
CA LEU A 134 7.22 -0.66 -1.99
C LEU A 134 7.29 -0.07 -0.57
N LYS A 135 6.78 -0.75 0.47
CA LYS A 135 6.92 -0.28 1.86
C LYS A 135 8.38 -0.06 2.26
N SER A 136 9.29 -0.82 1.67
CA SER A 136 10.74 -0.67 1.82
C SER A 136 11.28 0.68 1.34
N GLU A 137 10.57 1.36 0.44
CA GLU A 137 10.98 2.63 -0.15
C GLU A 137 10.59 3.86 0.69
N ASN A 138 9.86 3.65 1.81
CA ASN A 138 9.49 4.70 2.74
C ASN A 138 10.71 5.39 3.35
N GLY A 139 10.87 6.68 3.08
CA GLY A 139 11.93 7.48 3.68
C GLY A 139 12.47 8.57 2.77
N VAL A 140 13.66 9.05 3.12
CA VAL A 140 14.34 10.14 2.41
C VAL A 140 15.38 9.58 1.45
N HIS A 141 15.30 9.99 0.18
CA HIS A 141 16.22 9.63 -0.89
C HIS A 141 17.14 10.82 -1.20
N ARG A 142 18.44 10.59 -1.12
CA ARG A 142 19.47 11.60 -1.34
C ARG A 142 20.12 11.47 -2.70
N LEU A 143 20.07 12.55 -3.49
CA LEU A 143 20.84 12.67 -4.74
C LEU A 143 22.13 13.47 -4.51
N VAL A 144 23.21 13.01 -5.10
CA VAL A 144 24.48 13.76 -5.22
C VAL A 144 24.91 13.70 -6.69
N ARG A 145 24.98 14.87 -7.33
CA ARG A 145 25.43 15.00 -8.73
C ARG A 145 25.95 16.40 -9.01
N VAL A 146 26.65 16.57 -10.15
CA VAL A 146 26.89 17.87 -10.73
C VAL A 146 25.54 18.45 -11.21
N SER A 147 25.16 19.60 -10.71
CA SER A 147 23.85 20.19 -10.99
C SER A 147 23.76 20.74 -12.40
N PRO A 148 22.74 20.36 -13.19
CA PRO A 148 22.49 20.96 -14.50
C PRO A 148 21.93 22.39 -14.41
N TYR A 149 21.45 22.80 -13.22
CA TYR A 149 20.89 24.13 -12.96
C TYR A 149 21.93 25.12 -12.41
N ASN A 150 23.13 24.66 -12.13
CA ASN A 150 24.21 25.51 -11.61
C ASN A 150 25.20 25.82 -12.72
N ALA A 151 25.26 27.10 -13.16
CA ALA A 151 26.14 27.57 -14.23
C ALA A 151 27.65 27.30 -13.94
N GLN A 152 28.04 27.13 -12.66
CA GLN A 152 29.43 26.82 -12.25
C GLN A 152 29.71 25.32 -12.20
N GLY A 153 28.76 24.45 -12.57
CA GLY A 153 28.92 22.99 -12.52
C GLY A 153 29.25 22.45 -11.13
N LYS A 154 28.74 23.06 -10.06
CA LYS A 154 28.97 22.59 -8.69
C LYS A 154 28.24 21.28 -8.41
N ARG A 155 28.91 20.42 -7.64
CA ARG A 155 28.30 19.21 -7.08
C ARG A 155 27.31 19.62 -6.00
N MET A 156 26.06 19.21 -6.16
CA MET A 156 24.95 19.55 -5.27
C MET A 156 24.38 18.28 -4.61
N THR A 157 23.76 18.49 -3.45
CA THR A 157 23.04 17.44 -2.73
C THR A 157 21.59 17.86 -2.60
N SER A 158 20.66 16.97 -3.01
CA SER A 158 19.24 17.20 -2.96
C SER A 158 18.53 16.03 -2.29
N PHE A 159 17.41 16.34 -1.65
CA PHE A 159 16.61 15.36 -0.94
C PHE A 159 15.19 15.34 -1.48
N ALA A 160 14.59 14.16 -1.49
CA ALA A 160 13.16 13.98 -1.71
C ALA A 160 12.66 12.89 -0.78
N SER A 161 11.42 13.00 -0.32
CA SER A 161 10.79 11.96 0.51
C SER A 161 9.84 11.13 -0.32
N VAL A 162 9.84 9.85 -0.06
CA VAL A 162 8.90 8.87 -0.61
C VAL A 162 8.08 8.31 0.54
N PHE A 163 6.76 8.26 0.35
CA PHE A 163 5.82 7.66 1.28
C PHE A 163 4.96 6.66 0.55
N VAL A 164 4.89 5.47 1.10
CA VAL A 164 4.06 4.39 0.59
C VAL A 164 3.07 3.99 1.67
N THR A 165 1.79 3.99 1.32
CA THR A 165 0.71 3.55 2.19
C THR A 165 -0.15 2.53 1.45
N PRO A 166 -0.78 1.57 2.15
CA PRO A 166 -1.69 0.64 1.49
C PRO A 166 -2.88 1.42 0.90
N LEU A 167 -3.28 1.03 -0.31
CA LEU A 167 -4.52 1.52 -0.92
C LEU A 167 -5.67 0.74 -0.30
N VAL A 168 -6.36 1.37 0.63
CA VAL A 168 -7.54 0.78 1.25
C VAL A 168 -8.71 0.95 0.28
N ASP A 169 -9.37 -0.16 -0.08
CA ASP A 169 -10.60 -0.11 -0.87
C ASP A 169 -11.65 0.73 -0.12
N ASP A 170 -12.27 1.68 -0.82
CA ASP A 170 -13.33 2.56 -0.28
C ASP A 170 -14.63 1.79 0.05
N THR A 171 -14.67 0.49 -0.17
CA THR A 171 -15.79 -0.38 0.20
C THR A 171 -15.75 -0.71 1.68
N ILE A 172 -16.17 0.25 2.49
CA ILE A 172 -16.47 -0.01 3.91
C ILE A 172 -17.75 -0.86 3.95
N GLU A 173 -17.60 -2.17 4.09
CA GLU A 173 -18.76 -3.05 4.40
C GLU A 173 -19.16 -2.87 5.86
N VAL A 174 -20.19 -2.04 6.06
CA VAL A 174 -20.80 -1.90 7.38
C VAL A 174 -21.74 -3.08 7.64
N LYS A 175 -21.32 -3.98 8.51
CA LYS A 175 -22.18 -5.07 8.99
C LYS A 175 -23.05 -4.56 10.15
N VAL A 176 -24.35 -4.48 9.91
CA VAL A 176 -25.33 -4.18 10.96
C VAL A 176 -25.85 -5.49 11.55
N GLU A 177 -25.55 -5.74 12.81
CA GLU A 177 -26.09 -6.88 13.54
C GLU A 177 -27.54 -6.59 13.92
N THR A 178 -28.49 -7.19 13.20
CA THR A 178 -29.93 -7.00 13.43
C THR A 178 -30.36 -7.43 14.83
N ALA A 179 -29.64 -8.36 15.45
CA ALA A 179 -29.90 -8.81 16.82
C ALA A 179 -29.59 -7.73 17.89
N ALA A 180 -28.71 -6.79 17.57
CA ALA A 180 -28.34 -5.68 18.46
C ALA A 180 -29.29 -4.46 18.32
N ILE A 181 -30.31 -4.55 17.45
CA ILE A 181 -31.28 -3.48 17.24
C ILE A 181 -32.52 -3.73 18.11
N SER A 182 -32.89 -2.77 18.96
CA SER A 182 -34.18 -2.70 19.60
C SER A 182 -35.03 -1.58 19.01
N TRP A 183 -36.34 -1.80 18.98
CA TRP A 183 -37.29 -0.90 18.35
C TRP A 183 -38.37 -0.44 19.34
N ASP A 184 -38.55 0.87 19.40
CA ASP A 184 -39.69 1.50 20.05
C ASP A 184 -40.53 2.25 19.01
N THR A 185 -41.84 2.26 19.17
CA THR A 185 -42.74 3.07 18.34
C THR A 185 -43.37 4.17 19.17
N PHE A 186 -43.56 5.32 18.59
CA PHE A 186 -44.14 6.46 19.24
C PHE A 186 -45.01 7.28 18.29
N ARG A 187 -45.85 8.12 18.85
CA ARG A 187 -46.72 9.02 18.09
C ARG A 187 -45.92 10.23 17.66
N SER A 188 -45.82 10.46 16.35
CA SER A 188 -45.19 11.66 15.82
C SER A 188 -46.01 12.88 16.17
N GLY A 189 -45.54 13.74 17.07
CA GLY A 189 -46.16 15.02 17.39
C GLY A 189 -45.93 16.02 16.24
N GLY A 190 -47.01 16.69 15.77
CA GLY A 190 -46.93 17.73 14.75
C GLY A 190 -48.27 18.38 14.46
N ALA A 191 -48.27 19.57 13.90
CA ALA A 191 -49.48 20.30 13.45
C ALA A 191 -50.09 19.57 12.24
N GLY A 192 -51.03 18.70 12.47
CA GLY A 192 -51.74 17.96 11.41
C GLY A 192 -52.99 17.25 11.96
N GLY A 193 -54.05 17.14 11.18
CA GLY A 193 -55.42 16.76 11.50
C GLY A 193 -55.60 15.49 12.38
N GLN A 194 -56.87 15.18 12.74
CA GLN A 194 -57.26 14.18 13.72
C GLN A 194 -56.63 12.77 13.67
N ASN A 195 -55.97 12.39 12.56
CA ASN A 195 -55.30 11.09 12.41
C ASN A 195 -53.84 11.07 12.87
N VAL A 196 -53.13 12.20 12.96
CA VAL A 196 -51.72 12.29 13.36
C VAL A 196 -51.53 11.88 14.82
N ASN A 197 -52.54 12.11 15.67
CA ASN A 197 -52.50 11.77 17.08
C ASN A 197 -53.00 10.35 17.43
N LYS A 198 -53.43 9.57 16.43
CA LYS A 198 -53.95 8.20 16.63
C LYS A 198 -53.03 7.09 16.13
N VAL A 199 -52.10 7.37 15.22
CA VAL A 199 -51.25 6.36 14.62
C VAL A 199 -49.81 6.53 15.11
N GLU A 200 -49.22 5.44 15.61
CA GLU A 200 -47.82 5.41 16.03
C GLU A 200 -46.93 5.15 14.80
N SER A 201 -46.70 6.17 14.00
CA SER A 201 -45.87 6.11 12.80
C SER A 201 -44.38 6.38 13.06
N GLY A 202 -44.09 7.09 14.17
CA GLY A 202 -42.68 7.35 14.56
C GLY A 202 -42.00 6.09 15.07
N VAL A 203 -40.76 5.91 14.70
CA VAL A 203 -39.90 4.79 15.13
C VAL A 203 -38.65 5.29 15.80
N ARG A 204 -38.26 4.61 16.85
CA ARG A 204 -36.99 4.81 17.56
C ARG A 204 -36.20 3.52 17.49
N LEU A 205 -35.04 3.59 16.89
CA LEU A 205 -34.06 2.52 16.80
C LEU A 205 -33.00 2.75 17.86
N ARG A 206 -32.72 1.75 18.68
CA ARG A 206 -31.57 1.70 19.58
C ARG A 206 -30.66 0.59 19.14
N TYR A 207 -29.41 0.92 18.94
CA TYR A 207 -28.38 -0.02 18.52
C TYR A 207 -27.26 -0.03 19.54
N GLN A 208 -26.95 -1.20 20.08
CA GLN A 208 -25.81 -1.40 20.96
C GLN A 208 -24.59 -1.61 20.08
N PHE A 209 -23.81 -0.54 19.92
CA PHE A 209 -22.58 -0.57 19.17
C PHE A 209 -21.42 -0.91 20.09
N LYS A 210 -20.66 -1.93 19.73
CA LYS A 210 -19.38 -2.23 20.34
C LYS A 210 -18.29 -1.91 19.33
N ASP A 211 -17.45 -0.94 19.65
CA ASP A 211 -16.35 -0.55 18.81
C ASP A 211 -15.36 -1.74 18.67
N PRO A 212 -15.12 -2.25 17.44
CA PRO A 212 -14.26 -3.40 17.24
C PRO A 212 -12.78 -3.12 17.53
N TYR A 213 -12.37 -1.85 17.60
CA TYR A 213 -11.00 -1.41 17.77
C TYR A 213 -10.66 -1.02 19.23
N THR A 214 -11.58 -0.29 19.88
CA THR A 214 -11.39 0.17 21.27
C THR A 214 -12.07 -0.74 22.29
N GLY A 215 -13.06 -1.52 21.87
CA GLY A 215 -13.89 -2.35 22.74
C GLY A 215 -14.93 -1.54 23.53
N GLU A 216 -15.01 -0.22 23.32
CA GLU A 216 -16.01 0.65 23.97
C GLU A 216 -17.42 0.33 23.49
N GLU A 217 -18.37 0.36 24.42
CA GLU A 217 -19.78 0.12 24.13
C GLU A 217 -20.55 1.43 24.17
N GLU A 218 -21.33 1.68 23.13
CA GLU A 218 -22.13 2.90 22.96
C GLU A 218 -23.53 2.56 22.48
N GLU A 219 -24.53 3.24 22.99
CA GLU A 219 -25.90 3.14 22.48
C GLU A 219 -26.14 4.23 21.41
N ILE A 220 -26.41 3.83 20.19
CA ILE A 220 -26.78 4.72 19.09
C ILE A 220 -28.30 4.77 19.04
N LEU A 221 -28.85 5.97 19.26
CA LEU A 221 -30.28 6.24 19.24
C LEU A 221 -30.66 7.00 17.97
N ILE A 222 -31.61 6.47 17.19
CA ILE A 222 -32.10 7.09 15.96
C ILE A 222 -33.60 7.17 16.01
N GLU A 223 -34.14 8.38 15.85
CA GLU A 223 -35.59 8.62 15.73
C GLU A 223 -35.93 9.00 14.29
N ASN A 224 -36.93 8.37 13.72
CA ASN A 224 -37.40 8.69 12.38
C ASN A 224 -38.92 8.84 12.35
N THR A 225 -39.36 10.03 11.90
CA THR A 225 -40.77 10.42 11.74
C THR A 225 -41.07 11.01 10.36
N GLU A 226 -40.17 10.74 9.39
CA GLU A 226 -40.16 11.39 8.08
C GLU A 226 -41.41 11.09 7.25
N THR A 227 -41.97 9.91 7.45
CA THR A 227 -43.16 9.49 6.72
C THR A 227 -44.29 9.06 7.66
N ARG A 228 -45.53 8.94 7.13
CA ARG A 228 -46.69 8.37 7.86
C ARG A 228 -46.70 6.84 7.86
N ASP A 229 -45.75 6.23 7.17
CA ASP A 229 -45.61 4.78 7.02
C ASP A 229 -44.53 4.26 7.97
N GLN A 230 -44.91 3.52 9.00
CA GLN A 230 -44.02 2.98 10.02
C GLN A 230 -42.93 2.04 9.42
N PRO A 231 -43.24 1.08 8.53
CA PRO A 231 -42.23 0.26 7.84
C PRO A 231 -41.17 1.10 7.14
N LYS A 232 -41.59 2.17 6.42
CA LYS A 232 -40.66 3.04 5.70
C LYS A 232 -39.78 3.86 6.64
N ASN A 233 -40.31 4.29 7.78
CA ASN A 233 -39.52 4.96 8.82
C ASN A 233 -38.50 4.02 9.46
N ARG A 234 -38.82 2.72 9.62
CA ARG A 234 -37.85 1.70 10.05
C ARG A 234 -36.69 1.53 9.04
N GLU A 235 -37.03 1.47 7.77
CA GLU A 235 -36.05 1.34 6.69
C GLU A 235 -35.11 2.56 6.65
N ASN A 236 -35.67 3.76 6.77
CA ASN A 236 -34.92 5.00 6.85
C ASN A 236 -34.00 5.04 8.09
N ALA A 237 -34.48 4.60 9.25
CA ALA A 237 -33.67 4.52 10.47
C ALA A 237 -32.49 3.56 10.33
N VAL A 238 -32.67 2.40 9.68
CA VAL A 238 -31.57 1.48 9.39
C VAL A 238 -30.56 2.10 8.41
N ARG A 239 -31.03 2.86 7.43
CA ARG A 239 -30.14 3.58 6.49
C ARG A 239 -29.30 4.62 7.23
N GLN A 240 -29.91 5.38 8.15
CA GLN A 240 -29.18 6.34 8.99
C GLN A 240 -28.16 5.65 9.90
N LEU A 241 -28.52 4.50 10.50
CA LEU A 241 -27.57 3.71 11.28
C LEU A 241 -26.36 3.30 10.45
N ARG A 242 -26.56 2.80 9.23
CA ARG A 242 -25.46 2.43 8.32
C ARG A 242 -24.55 3.62 8.03
N SER A 243 -25.11 4.81 7.81
CA SER A 243 -24.32 6.02 7.59
C SER A 243 -23.47 6.39 8.81
N ILE A 244 -24.04 6.30 10.02
CA ILE A 244 -23.29 6.60 11.26
C ILE A 244 -22.14 5.60 11.46
N LEU A 245 -22.40 4.31 11.26
CA LEU A 245 -21.37 3.28 11.38
C LEU A 245 -20.28 3.41 10.30
N TYR A 246 -20.67 3.80 9.08
CA TYR A 246 -19.75 4.11 8.00
C TYR A 246 -18.82 5.28 8.38
N ASP A 247 -19.38 6.36 8.91
CA ASP A 247 -18.59 7.52 9.33
C ASP A 247 -17.63 7.19 10.47
N LYS A 248 -18.04 6.36 11.43
CA LYS A 248 -17.16 5.87 12.52
C LYS A 248 -15.98 5.06 11.96
N GLU A 249 -16.25 4.12 11.07
CA GLU A 249 -15.21 3.33 10.43
C GLU A 249 -14.24 4.19 9.59
N LEU A 250 -14.78 5.16 8.85
CA LEU A 250 -14.00 6.12 8.08
C LEU A 250 -13.08 6.96 8.98
N GLN A 251 -13.61 7.47 10.10
CA GLN A 251 -12.82 8.23 11.08
C GLN A 251 -11.69 7.38 11.68
N HIS A 252 -11.98 6.11 11.99
CA HIS A 252 -10.94 5.20 12.51
C HIS A 252 -9.83 4.98 11.48
N ARG A 253 -10.17 4.71 10.23
CA ARG A 253 -9.18 4.55 9.14
C ARG A 253 -8.37 5.82 8.91
N MET A 254 -9.00 7.01 8.96
CA MET A 254 -8.30 8.28 8.87
C MET A 254 -7.36 8.52 10.06
N ALA A 255 -7.74 8.13 11.27
CA ALA A 255 -6.90 8.23 12.45
C ALA A 255 -5.69 7.30 12.38
N GLU A 256 -5.84 6.09 11.85
CA GLU A 256 -4.71 5.18 11.58
C GLU A 256 -3.77 5.73 10.52
N GLN A 257 -4.32 6.22 9.41
CA GLN A 257 -3.51 6.91 8.40
C GLN A 257 -2.79 8.14 8.97
N GLY A 258 -3.46 8.91 9.83
CA GLY A 258 -2.86 10.04 10.54
C GLY A 258 -1.71 9.63 11.47
N LYS A 259 -1.79 8.48 12.14
CA LYS A 259 -0.67 7.93 12.96
C LYS A 259 0.52 7.54 12.07
N VAL A 260 0.28 6.91 10.92
CA VAL A 260 1.30 6.60 9.92
C VAL A 260 1.91 7.90 9.37
N GLU A 261 1.11 8.94 9.16
CA GLU A 261 1.61 10.26 8.74
C GLU A 261 2.41 10.98 9.83
N ALA A 262 2.03 10.88 11.10
CA ALA A 262 2.75 11.48 12.22
C ALA A 262 4.13 10.83 12.46
N GLY A 263 4.31 9.56 12.08
CA GLY A 263 5.60 8.87 12.11
C GLY A 263 6.60 9.31 11.02
N LYS A 264 6.19 10.23 10.13
CA LYS A 264 7.06 10.76 9.07
C LYS A 264 8.25 11.50 9.65
N LYS A 265 9.44 10.92 9.53
CA LYS A 265 10.69 11.61 9.88
C LYS A 265 10.81 12.85 9.01
N LYS A 266 11.23 13.98 9.59
CA LYS A 266 11.51 15.20 8.85
C LYS A 266 12.51 14.92 7.72
N ILE A 267 12.35 15.60 6.58
CA ILE A 267 13.26 15.52 5.42
C ILE A 267 14.54 16.29 5.78
N GLU A 268 15.38 15.69 6.60
CA GLU A 268 16.59 16.31 7.16
C GLU A 268 17.83 15.43 6.91
N TRP A 269 19.02 16.06 7.01
CA TRP A 269 20.30 15.38 7.03
C TRP A 269 20.32 14.32 8.15
N GLY A 270 20.63 13.08 7.81
CA GLY A 270 20.71 11.96 8.75
C GLY A 270 19.52 10.99 8.72
N SER A 271 18.41 11.33 8.05
CA SER A 271 17.25 10.43 7.91
C SER A 271 17.16 9.74 6.54
N GLN A 272 18.20 9.86 5.71
CA GLN A 272 18.22 9.23 4.39
C GLN A 272 18.29 7.71 4.46
N ILE A 273 17.42 7.05 3.73
CA ILE A 273 17.45 5.58 3.56
C ILE A 273 18.40 5.16 2.45
N ARG A 274 18.47 5.93 1.36
CA ARG A 274 19.29 5.61 0.19
C ARG A 274 19.95 6.84 -0.41
N SER A 275 21.23 6.68 -0.84
CA SER A 275 21.99 7.72 -1.52
C SER A 275 22.31 7.29 -2.96
N TYR A 276 22.07 8.20 -3.88
CA TYR A 276 22.31 8.09 -5.31
C TYR A 276 23.42 9.07 -5.69
N VAL A 277 24.62 8.55 -5.93
CA VAL A 277 25.82 9.34 -6.26
C VAL A 277 26.18 9.11 -7.71
N PHE A 278 25.80 10.03 -8.59
CA PHE A 278 25.91 9.85 -10.03
C PHE A 278 27.36 9.91 -10.50
N ASP A 279 28.15 10.84 -9.95
CA ASP A 279 29.54 11.04 -10.33
C ASP A 279 30.40 9.82 -9.99
N ASP A 280 30.15 9.19 -8.84
CA ASP A 280 30.86 8.00 -8.36
C ASP A 280 30.22 6.70 -8.87
N ARG A 281 29.18 6.78 -9.68
CA ARG A 281 28.38 5.63 -10.15
C ARG A 281 28.03 4.67 -9.02
N ARG A 282 27.35 5.18 -7.99
CA ARG A 282 27.00 4.37 -6.83
C ARG A 282 25.60 4.71 -6.30
N VAL A 283 24.79 3.68 -6.11
CA VAL A 283 23.57 3.75 -5.31
C VAL A 283 23.74 2.85 -4.11
N LYS A 284 23.54 3.38 -2.90
CA LYS A 284 23.70 2.65 -1.63
C LYS A 284 22.50 2.86 -0.72
N ASP A 285 21.91 1.77 -0.24
CA ASP A 285 20.96 1.79 0.87
C ASP A 285 21.73 1.74 2.20
N HIS A 286 21.40 2.66 3.11
CA HIS A 286 22.10 2.80 4.37
C HIS A 286 21.59 1.85 5.46
N ARG A 287 20.41 1.25 5.25
CA ARG A 287 19.80 0.31 6.19
C ARG A 287 20.39 -1.09 6.05
N THR A 288 20.47 -1.57 4.81
CA THR A 288 20.95 -2.92 4.46
C THR A 288 22.41 -2.95 4.03
N ASN A 289 23.02 -1.79 3.82
CA ASN A 289 24.33 -1.64 3.18
C ASN A 289 24.45 -2.19 1.75
N TYR A 290 23.34 -2.64 1.14
CA TYR A 290 23.34 -3.05 -0.26
C TYR A 290 23.68 -1.87 -1.16
N GLN A 291 24.54 -2.11 -2.15
CA GLN A 291 24.97 -1.09 -3.10
C GLN A 291 25.19 -1.66 -4.51
N THR A 292 24.99 -0.81 -5.51
CA THR A 292 25.25 -1.14 -6.92
C THR A 292 25.93 0.03 -7.64
N SER A 293 26.69 -0.30 -8.69
CA SER A 293 27.27 0.70 -9.63
C SER A 293 26.36 0.98 -10.84
N ASP A 294 25.29 0.21 -11.04
CA ASP A 294 24.32 0.39 -12.15
C ASP A 294 23.30 1.48 -11.81
N VAL A 295 23.78 2.72 -11.72
CA VAL A 295 22.91 3.87 -11.43
C VAL A 295 21.81 4.02 -12.48
N ASN A 296 22.13 3.81 -13.75
CA ASN A 296 21.16 3.95 -14.84
C ASN A 296 20.07 2.88 -14.76
N GLY A 297 20.44 1.63 -14.49
CA GLY A 297 19.47 0.56 -14.28
C GLY A 297 18.52 0.85 -13.12
N VAL A 298 19.06 1.34 -12.00
CA VAL A 298 18.22 1.77 -10.85
C VAL A 298 17.26 2.87 -11.26
N MET A 299 17.72 3.91 -11.98
CA MET A 299 16.87 5.00 -12.44
C MET A 299 15.85 4.57 -13.51
N ASP A 300 16.08 3.46 -14.19
CA ASP A 300 15.14 2.81 -15.10
C ASP A 300 14.26 1.74 -14.41
N GLY A 301 14.23 1.71 -13.08
CA GLY A 301 13.31 0.92 -12.28
C GLY A 301 13.85 -0.42 -11.75
N LYS A 302 15.14 -0.73 -11.92
CA LYS A 302 15.75 -1.95 -11.34
C LYS A 302 16.05 -1.75 -9.85
N ILE A 303 15.04 -1.76 -9.03
CA ILE A 303 15.15 -1.57 -7.56
C ILE A 303 14.88 -2.84 -6.76
N ASP A 304 14.57 -3.96 -7.41
CA ASP A 304 14.16 -5.21 -6.76
C ASP A 304 15.20 -5.74 -5.77
N ASP A 305 16.50 -5.63 -6.10
CA ASP A 305 17.57 -6.06 -5.21
C ASP A 305 17.62 -5.25 -3.90
N PHE A 306 17.31 -3.94 -3.94
CA PHE A 306 17.17 -3.11 -2.74
C PHE A 306 15.97 -3.53 -1.90
N ILE A 307 14.85 -3.82 -2.56
CA ILE A 307 13.63 -4.31 -1.91
C ILE A 307 13.89 -5.67 -1.25
N LYS A 308 14.53 -6.60 -1.98
CA LYS A 308 14.92 -7.92 -1.47
C LYS A 308 15.82 -7.80 -0.23
N ALA A 309 16.89 -6.99 -0.33
CA ALA A 309 17.82 -6.79 0.78
C ALA A 309 17.12 -6.24 2.03
N TYR A 310 16.20 -5.30 1.86
CA TYR A 310 15.41 -4.75 2.97
C TYR A 310 14.51 -5.81 3.61
N LEU A 311 13.75 -6.54 2.82
CA LEU A 311 12.83 -7.54 3.33
C LEU A 311 13.58 -8.71 4.00
N MET A 312 14.72 -9.11 3.49
CA MET A 312 15.56 -10.15 4.13
C MET A 312 16.07 -9.73 5.51
N GLU A 313 16.43 -8.45 5.68
CA GLU A 313 16.98 -7.95 6.94
C GLU A 313 15.90 -7.68 7.99
N PHE A 314 14.75 -7.13 7.58
CA PHE A 314 13.71 -6.61 8.48
C PHE A 314 12.44 -7.48 8.59
N ALA A 315 12.23 -8.48 7.71
CA ALA A 315 11.04 -9.34 7.79
C ALA A 315 10.95 -10.18 9.09
N GLY A 316 12.07 -10.35 9.81
CA GLY A 316 12.12 -11.04 11.09
C GLY A 316 11.81 -10.16 12.30
N GLU A 317 12.04 -8.86 12.23
CA GLU A 317 11.92 -7.93 13.37
C GLU A 317 10.47 -7.45 13.59
N GLU A 318 9.70 -7.23 12.53
CA GLU A 318 8.28 -6.85 12.62
C GLU A 318 7.41 -7.95 13.26
N SER A 319 7.88 -9.19 13.30
CA SER A 319 7.19 -10.32 13.96
C SER A 319 7.44 -10.42 15.46
N ALA A 320 8.42 -9.70 16.00
CA ALA A 320 8.81 -9.77 17.41
C ALA A 320 8.16 -8.66 18.27
N GLU A 321 7.58 -7.62 17.65
CA GLU A 321 6.92 -6.51 18.36
C GLU A 321 5.37 -6.63 18.44
N LYS A 322 4.81 -7.73 17.95
CA LYS A 322 3.38 -8.08 18.12
C LYS A 322 3.26 -9.30 19.04
#